data_41e52929d3893079af49291d5617a066
#
_entry.id   41e52929d3893079af49291d5617a066
#
_cell.length_a   1.000
_cell.length_b   1.000
_cell.length_c   1.000
_cell.angle_alpha   90.00
_cell.angle_beta   90.00
_cell.angle_gamma   90.00
#
_symmetry.space_group_name_H-M   'P 1'
#
loop_
_entity.id
_entity.type
_entity.pdbx_description
1 polymer ?
#
loop_
_entity_poly.entity_id
_entity_poly.type
_entity_poly.pdbx_seq_one_letter_code
_entity_poly.pdbx_strand_id
1 'polypeptide(L)'
;SVRDWRDTGSFFPSLARLCDHLRRRYGLEVLFLLMQPSRDREATARVRQAMEEPSCVLDAPCTPRELMGVLGQARLCLAMRLHTLIFAARMAVPSMGLVYDPKVASYLQELDLPAAGDVDHFDADIAIERADALMADYDAVLARLQEKSRALAQKARENERLLLELLERTKK
;
A
#
# COMPACT_ATOMS: atom_id res chain seq x y z
N SER A 1 10.38 3.54 14.97
CA SER A 1 11.47 4.48 14.65
C SER A 1 10.94 5.55 13.71
N VAL A 2 11.16 6.79 14.03
CA VAL A 2 10.85 7.93 13.16
C VAL A 2 11.96 7.95 12.12
N ARG A 3 11.64 7.59 10.88
CA ARG A 3 12.61 7.68 9.78
C ARG A 3 12.75 9.15 9.40
N ASP A 4 13.96 9.66 9.42
CA ASP A 4 14.27 11.00 8.96
C ASP A 4 14.41 10.97 7.42
N TRP A 5 13.45 11.57 6.70
CA TRP A 5 13.40 11.63 5.23
C TRP A 5 14.46 12.58 4.63
N ARG A 6 15.41 13.07 5.44
CA ARG A 6 16.32 14.17 5.03
C ARG A 6 17.39 13.76 4.02
N ASP A 7 17.60 12.46 3.74
CA ASP A 7 18.77 12.04 2.95
C ASP A 7 18.51 10.96 1.89
N THR A 8 17.36 10.96 1.27
CA THR A 8 17.05 10.04 0.16
C THR A 8 17.03 10.76 -1.18
N GLY A 9 18.17 11.33 -1.60
CA GLY A 9 18.27 12.22 -2.76
C GLY A 9 17.64 11.71 -4.06
N SER A 10 17.54 10.40 -4.27
CA SER A 10 16.93 9.79 -5.45
C SER A 10 15.53 9.22 -5.23
N PHE A 11 15.09 8.98 -3.99
CA PHE A 11 13.82 8.29 -3.69
C PHE A 11 12.60 9.03 -4.25
N PHE A 12 12.47 10.33 -3.95
CA PHE A 12 11.28 11.09 -4.38
C PHE A 12 11.18 11.24 -5.89
N PRO A 13 12.26 11.58 -6.62
CA PRO A 13 12.23 11.57 -8.09
C PRO A 13 11.96 10.19 -8.68
N SER A 14 12.50 9.12 -8.11
CA SER A 14 12.25 7.76 -8.57
C SER A 14 10.80 7.33 -8.35
N LEU A 15 10.21 7.68 -7.22
CA LEU A 15 8.81 7.43 -6.93
C LEU A 15 7.88 8.24 -7.85
N ALA A 16 8.24 9.51 -8.13
CA ALA A 16 7.54 10.35 -9.09
C ALA A 16 7.54 9.73 -10.50
N ARG A 17 8.69 9.21 -10.98
CA ARG A 17 8.78 8.49 -12.26
C ARG A 17 7.82 7.30 -12.33
N LEU A 18 7.71 6.51 -11.26
CA LEU A 18 6.74 5.40 -11.21
C LEU A 18 5.30 5.91 -11.31
N CYS A 19 4.95 6.97 -10.57
CA CYS A 19 3.62 7.58 -10.63
C CYS A 19 3.30 8.11 -12.04
N ASP A 20 4.22 8.83 -12.66
CA ASP A 20 4.09 9.36 -14.02
C ASP A 20 3.96 8.24 -15.06
N HIS A 21 4.73 7.15 -14.91
CA HIS A 21 4.63 5.97 -15.78
C HIS A 21 3.23 5.33 -15.70
N LEU A 22 2.72 5.10 -14.49
CA LEU A 22 1.40 4.51 -14.28
C LEU A 22 0.28 5.38 -14.90
N ARG A 23 0.41 6.69 -14.78
CA ARG A 23 -0.53 7.61 -15.39
C ARG A 23 -0.46 7.57 -16.92
N ARG A 24 0.73 7.68 -17.51
CA ARG A 24 0.93 7.71 -18.97
C ARG A 24 0.59 6.39 -19.63
N ARG A 25 1.01 5.29 -19.02
CA ARG A 25 0.89 3.96 -19.61
C ARG A 25 -0.53 3.39 -19.48
N TYR A 26 -1.18 3.62 -18.33
CA TYR A 26 -2.45 2.97 -17.97
C TYR A 26 -3.60 3.96 -17.78
N GLY A 27 -3.38 5.25 -17.93
CA GLY A 27 -4.41 6.27 -17.72
C GLY A 27 -4.90 6.39 -16.28
N LEU A 28 -4.06 5.97 -15.30
CA LEU A 28 -4.45 6.00 -13.90
C LEU A 28 -4.31 7.40 -13.32
N GLU A 29 -5.33 7.88 -12.63
CA GLU A 29 -5.22 9.09 -11.81
C GLU A 29 -4.46 8.80 -10.54
N VAL A 30 -3.48 9.66 -10.20
CA VAL A 30 -2.67 9.51 -8.99
C VAL A 30 -3.29 10.28 -7.83
N LEU A 31 -3.66 9.54 -6.77
CA LEU A 31 -4.19 10.10 -5.52
C LEU A 31 -3.28 9.75 -4.35
N PHE A 32 -2.73 10.76 -3.70
CA PHE A 32 -1.99 10.60 -2.44
C PHE A 32 -2.94 10.63 -1.25
N LEU A 33 -2.90 9.56 -0.43
CA LEU A 33 -3.65 9.45 0.81
C LEU A 33 -2.72 9.71 2.00
N LEU A 34 -2.98 10.77 2.76
CA LEU A 34 -2.20 11.09 3.95
C LEU A 34 -2.73 10.31 5.15
N MET A 35 -2.15 9.14 5.42
CA MET A 35 -2.54 8.30 6.56
C MET A 35 -2.16 8.93 7.90
N GLN A 36 -1.10 9.72 7.95
CA GLN A 36 -0.66 10.50 9.08
C GLN A 36 -0.19 11.87 8.60
N PRO A 37 -1.10 12.86 8.46
CA PRO A 37 -0.82 14.13 7.80
C PRO A 37 0.41 14.88 8.31
N SER A 38 0.65 14.85 9.63
CA SER A 38 1.83 15.49 10.25
C SER A 38 3.19 14.92 9.78
N ARG A 39 3.20 13.70 9.25
CA ARG A 39 4.42 13.02 8.78
C ARG A 39 4.45 12.83 7.26
N ASP A 40 3.28 12.65 6.65
CA ASP A 40 3.18 12.26 5.24
C ASP A 40 3.15 13.49 4.31
N ARG A 41 2.76 14.67 4.82
CA ARG A 41 2.56 15.89 4.00
C ARG A 41 3.83 16.34 3.30
N GLU A 42 4.96 16.39 4.02
CA GLU A 42 6.24 16.82 3.44
C GLU A 42 6.73 15.85 2.36
N ALA A 43 6.73 14.54 2.65
CA ALA A 43 7.12 13.52 1.69
C ALA A 43 6.23 13.54 0.44
N THR A 44 4.92 13.66 0.61
CA THR A 44 3.95 13.79 -0.50
C THR A 44 4.23 15.04 -1.34
N ALA A 45 4.51 16.18 -0.72
CA ALA A 45 4.83 17.41 -1.44
C ALA A 45 6.09 17.26 -2.30
N ARG A 46 7.13 16.59 -1.76
CA ARG A 46 8.39 16.34 -2.49
C ARG A 46 8.19 15.41 -3.69
N VAL A 47 7.41 14.34 -3.56
CA VAL A 47 7.08 13.46 -4.70
C VAL A 47 6.32 14.25 -5.75
N ARG A 48 5.27 14.96 -5.37
CA ARG A 48 4.45 15.75 -6.30
C ARG A 48 5.23 16.84 -7.02
N GLN A 49 6.20 17.47 -6.35
CA GLN A 49 7.08 18.46 -6.98
C GLN A 49 8.00 17.83 -8.02
N ALA A 50 8.36 16.57 -7.86
CA ALA A 50 9.20 15.82 -8.81
C ALA A 50 8.39 15.17 -9.95
N MET A 51 7.05 15.06 -9.82
CA MET A 51 6.18 14.52 -10.88
C MET A 51 6.03 15.52 -12.02
N GLU A 52 5.95 15.00 -13.23
CA GLU A 52 5.60 15.75 -14.45
C GLU A 52 4.08 15.72 -14.71
N GLU A 53 3.41 14.67 -14.24
CA GLU A 53 1.97 14.48 -14.41
C GLU A 53 1.17 15.03 -13.21
N PRO A 54 -0.08 15.48 -13.43
CA PRO A 54 -0.92 15.96 -12.36
C PRO A 54 -1.30 14.85 -11.36
N SER A 55 -1.48 15.25 -10.10
CA SER A 55 -1.90 14.35 -9.01
C SER A 55 -2.80 15.07 -8.01
N CYS A 56 -3.63 14.31 -7.32
CA CYS A 56 -4.49 14.79 -6.25
C CYS A 56 -3.97 14.38 -4.87
N VAL A 57 -4.41 15.07 -3.83
CA VAL A 57 -4.11 14.73 -2.43
C VAL A 57 -5.39 14.71 -1.63
N LEU A 58 -5.63 13.63 -0.89
CA LEU A 58 -6.64 13.59 0.16
C LEU A 58 -5.97 13.90 1.50
N ASP A 59 -6.07 15.15 1.93
CA ASP A 59 -5.52 15.69 3.19
C ASP A 59 -6.65 16.04 4.19
N ALA A 60 -7.81 15.41 4.05
CA ALA A 60 -8.91 15.54 5.00
C ALA A 60 -8.83 14.42 6.05
N PRO A 61 -9.23 14.68 7.31
CA PRO A 61 -9.41 13.63 8.29
C PRO A 61 -10.43 12.61 7.80
N CYS A 62 -10.03 11.35 7.73
CA CYS A 62 -10.89 10.25 7.30
C CYS A 62 -10.92 9.16 8.37
N THR A 63 -12.08 8.60 8.59
CA THR A 63 -12.23 7.37 9.37
C THR A 63 -11.64 6.18 8.58
N PRO A 64 -11.26 5.07 9.25
CA PRO A 64 -10.81 3.86 8.55
C PRO A 64 -11.82 3.35 7.51
N ARG A 65 -13.11 3.52 7.76
CA ARG A 65 -14.18 3.11 6.84
C ARG A 65 -14.20 3.96 5.56
N GLU A 66 -14.05 5.27 5.70
CA GLU A 66 -13.96 6.19 4.55
C GLU A 66 -12.70 5.93 3.73
N LEU A 67 -11.54 5.72 4.39
CA LEU A 67 -10.31 5.35 3.71
C LEU A 67 -10.44 4.04 2.93
N MET A 68 -11.07 3.01 3.51
CA MET A 68 -11.37 1.77 2.78
C MET A 68 -12.30 2.03 1.60
N GLY A 69 -13.30 2.90 1.75
CA GLY A 69 -14.19 3.29 0.65
C GLY A 69 -13.44 3.94 -0.52
N VAL A 70 -12.51 4.86 -0.23
CA VAL A 70 -11.65 5.49 -1.24
C VAL A 70 -10.72 4.45 -1.89
N LEU A 71 -10.03 3.64 -1.08
CA LEU A 71 -9.15 2.57 -1.58
C LEU A 71 -9.89 1.59 -2.48
N GLY A 72 -11.14 1.24 -2.14
CA GLY A 72 -11.94 0.32 -2.95
C GLY A 72 -12.27 0.81 -4.36
N GLN A 73 -12.05 2.10 -4.66
CA GLN A 73 -12.19 2.66 -6.01
C GLN A 73 -10.85 2.66 -6.78
N ALA A 74 -9.74 2.35 -6.10
CA ALA A 74 -8.43 2.33 -6.73
C ALA A 74 -8.22 1.07 -7.56
N ARG A 75 -7.52 1.21 -8.67
CA ARG A 75 -7.08 0.06 -9.48
C ARG A 75 -5.78 -0.54 -8.94
N LEU A 76 -4.92 0.27 -8.38
CA LEU A 76 -3.64 -0.15 -7.80
C LEU A 76 -3.37 0.69 -6.55
N CYS A 77 -2.86 0.05 -5.51
CA CYS A 77 -2.40 0.72 -4.30
C CYS A 77 -0.88 0.60 -4.20
N LEU A 78 -0.18 1.73 -4.07
CA LEU A 78 1.24 1.77 -3.72
C LEU A 78 1.36 2.31 -2.30
N ALA A 79 1.85 1.52 -1.36
CA ALA A 79 1.86 1.91 0.04
C ALA A 79 3.12 1.50 0.79
N MET A 80 3.58 2.39 1.66
CA MET A 80 4.63 2.11 2.62
C MET A 80 4.05 1.62 3.96
N ARG A 81 2.88 2.11 4.36
CA ARG A 81 2.26 1.77 5.64
C ARG A 81 1.51 0.44 5.56
N LEU A 82 1.83 -0.46 6.49
CA LEU A 82 1.18 -1.77 6.57
C LEU A 82 -0.35 -1.68 6.66
N HIS A 83 -0.89 -0.73 7.44
CA HIS A 83 -2.35 -0.57 7.55
C HIS A 83 -3.01 -0.23 6.21
N THR A 84 -2.34 0.55 5.35
CA THR A 84 -2.87 0.86 4.01
C THR A 84 -2.92 -0.40 3.15
N LEU A 85 -1.89 -1.25 3.20
CA LEU A 85 -1.87 -2.54 2.50
C LEU A 85 -2.97 -3.49 3.01
N ILE A 86 -3.20 -3.51 4.34
CA ILE A 86 -4.29 -4.30 4.95
C ILE A 86 -5.65 -3.81 4.44
N PHE A 87 -5.88 -2.50 4.41
CA PHE A 87 -7.14 -1.93 3.93
C PHE A 87 -7.35 -2.20 2.43
N ALA A 88 -6.30 -2.04 1.61
CA ALA A 88 -6.33 -2.33 0.19
C ALA A 88 -6.65 -3.81 -0.07
N ALA A 89 -5.98 -4.73 0.64
CA ALA A 89 -6.24 -6.17 0.51
C ALA A 89 -7.67 -6.54 0.91
N ARG A 90 -8.22 -5.92 1.97
CA ARG A 90 -9.61 -6.11 2.39
C ARG A 90 -10.61 -5.61 1.35
N MET A 91 -10.26 -4.59 0.60
CA MET A 91 -11.05 -4.04 -0.50
C MET A 91 -10.76 -4.74 -1.83
N ALA A 92 -9.94 -5.80 -1.82
CA ALA A 92 -9.51 -6.54 -3.02
C ALA A 92 -8.82 -5.63 -4.06
N VAL A 93 -7.98 -4.71 -3.60
CA VAL A 93 -7.19 -3.82 -4.46
C VAL A 93 -5.77 -4.36 -4.58
N PRO A 94 -5.32 -4.79 -5.77
CA PRO A 94 -3.93 -5.17 -6.00
C PRO A 94 -2.97 -4.09 -5.53
N SER A 95 -1.90 -4.49 -4.87
CA SER A 95 -1.03 -3.54 -4.18
C SER A 95 0.44 -3.86 -4.39
N MET A 96 1.27 -2.82 -4.31
CA MET A 96 2.72 -2.92 -4.22
C MET A 96 3.19 -2.23 -2.94
N GLY A 97 4.12 -2.84 -2.22
CA GLY A 97 4.64 -2.28 -0.98
C GLY A 97 6.00 -1.60 -1.14
N LEU A 98 6.16 -0.42 -0.56
CA LEU A 98 7.46 0.19 -0.31
C LEU A 98 7.99 -0.38 1.00
N VAL A 99 9.02 -1.22 0.92
CA VAL A 99 9.54 -1.96 2.07
C VAL A 99 10.50 -1.08 2.86
N TYR A 100 10.21 -0.89 4.14
CA TYR A 100 11.07 -0.21 5.11
C TYR A 100 11.19 -1.00 6.42
N ASP A 101 10.38 -2.04 6.56
CA ASP A 101 10.25 -2.84 7.76
C ASP A 101 9.92 -4.29 7.36
N PRO A 102 10.52 -5.31 7.99
CA PRO A 102 10.28 -6.72 7.67
C PRO A 102 8.81 -7.14 7.70
N LYS A 103 7.98 -6.52 8.53
CA LYS A 103 6.54 -6.82 8.59
C LYS A 103 5.81 -6.46 7.30
N VAL A 104 6.25 -5.43 6.57
CA VAL A 104 5.68 -5.07 5.26
C VAL A 104 6.04 -6.14 4.24
N ALA A 105 7.31 -6.56 4.19
CA ALA A 105 7.76 -7.64 3.31
C ALA A 105 7.03 -8.96 3.58
N SER A 106 6.90 -9.35 4.85
CA SER A 106 6.19 -10.58 5.26
C SER A 106 4.71 -10.54 4.85
N TYR A 107 4.05 -9.39 5.00
CA TYR A 107 2.64 -9.25 4.64
C TYR A 107 2.43 -9.33 3.11
N LEU A 108 3.31 -8.69 2.32
CA LEU A 108 3.27 -8.81 0.87
C LEU A 108 3.48 -10.25 0.41
N GLN A 109 4.44 -10.97 1.01
CA GLN A 109 4.69 -12.37 0.72
C GLN A 109 3.48 -13.26 1.05
N GLU A 110 2.80 -13.02 2.17
CA GLU A 110 1.61 -13.78 2.56
C GLU A 110 0.45 -13.57 1.56
N LEU A 111 0.35 -12.39 0.95
CA LEU A 111 -0.65 -12.07 -0.06
C LEU A 111 -0.21 -12.37 -1.50
N ASP A 112 1.04 -12.80 -1.71
CA ASP A 112 1.64 -12.99 -3.04
C ASP A 112 1.61 -11.71 -3.89
N LEU A 113 1.94 -10.59 -3.23
CA LEU A 113 1.99 -9.27 -3.84
C LEU A 113 3.44 -8.79 -3.97
N PRO A 114 3.79 -8.05 -5.02
CA PRO A 114 5.14 -7.56 -5.21
C PRO A 114 5.50 -6.43 -4.24
N ALA A 115 6.77 -6.40 -3.82
CA ALA A 115 7.37 -5.18 -3.30
C ALA A 115 7.66 -4.22 -4.45
N ALA A 116 7.36 -2.94 -4.31
CA ALA A 116 7.81 -1.92 -5.26
C ALA A 116 9.33 -1.72 -5.17
N GLY A 117 9.87 -1.83 -3.99
CA GLY A 117 11.30 -1.73 -3.69
C GLY A 117 11.54 -1.47 -2.22
N ASP A 118 12.81 -1.47 -1.82
CA ASP A 118 13.26 -1.00 -0.52
C ASP A 118 13.38 0.52 -0.56
N VAL A 119 12.99 1.19 0.52
CA VAL A 119 12.99 2.66 0.57
C VAL A 119 14.40 3.25 0.55
N ASP A 120 15.40 2.52 1.09
CA ASP A 120 16.79 2.98 1.12
C ASP A 120 17.50 2.82 -0.25
N HIS A 121 17.01 1.87 -1.05
CA HIS A 121 17.60 1.51 -2.36
C HIS A 121 16.51 1.42 -3.43
N PHE A 122 15.63 2.43 -3.48
CA PHE A 122 14.50 2.42 -4.41
C PHE A 122 14.96 2.68 -5.84
N ASP A 123 14.72 1.71 -6.70
CA ASP A 123 14.99 1.76 -8.14
C ASP A 123 13.67 1.89 -8.91
N ALA A 124 13.53 2.99 -9.66
CA ALA A 124 12.31 3.26 -10.41
C ALA A 124 12.10 2.27 -11.57
N ASP A 125 13.15 1.81 -12.22
CA ASP A 125 13.04 0.91 -13.38
C ASP A 125 12.57 -0.48 -12.92
N ILE A 126 13.10 -0.98 -11.80
CA ILE A 126 12.63 -2.22 -11.18
C ILE A 126 11.17 -2.08 -10.69
N ALA A 127 10.83 -0.95 -10.08
CA ALA A 127 9.47 -0.72 -9.61
C ALA A 127 8.45 -0.63 -10.77
N ILE A 128 8.83 -0.01 -11.89
CA ILE A 128 8.04 0.07 -13.12
C ILE A 128 7.85 -1.32 -13.73
N GLU A 129 8.92 -2.12 -13.86
CA GLU A 129 8.83 -3.50 -14.36
C GLU A 129 7.83 -4.34 -13.54
N ARG A 130 7.90 -4.25 -12.21
CA ARG A 130 6.99 -4.96 -11.31
C ARG A 130 5.54 -4.47 -11.41
N ALA A 131 5.36 -3.16 -11.57
CA ALA A 131 4.04 -2.59 -11.79
C ALA A 131 3.46 -3.04 -13.13
N ASP A 132 4.24 -3.05 -14.19
CA ASP A 132 3.84 -3.50 -15.52
C ASP A 132 3.48 -4.99 -15.50
N ALA A 133 4.27 -5.83 -14.82
CA ALA A 133 3.96 -7.25 -14.65
C ALA A 133 2.64 -7.47 -13.88
N LEU A 134 2.42 -6.71 -12.80
CA LEU A 134 1.16 -6.77 -12.05
C LEU A 134 -0.03 -6.35 -12.92
N MET A 135 0.11 -5.28 -13.68
CA MET A 135 -0.95 -4.76 -14.54
C MET A 135 -1.24 -5.68 -15.72
N ALA A 136 -0.23 -6.39 -16.25
CA ALA A 136 -0.39 -7.36 -17.34
C ALA A 136 -1.17 -8.60 -16.90
N ASP A 137 -1.00 -9.05 -15.63
CA ASP A 137 -1.68 -10.23 -15.06
C ASP A 137 -2.76 -9.83 -14.04
N TYR A 138 -3.37 -8.66 -14.23
CA TYR A 138 -4.21 -8.00 -13.23
C TYR A 138 -5.34 -8.90 -12.69
N ASP A 139 -6.08 -9.58 -13.56
CA ASP A 139 -7.22 -10.39 -13.16
C ASP A 139 -6.79 -11.63 -12.35
N ALA A 140 -5.67 -12.25 -12.70
CA ALA A 140 -5.10 -13.36 -11.93
C ALA A 140 -4.54 -12.87 -10.58
N VAL A 141 -3.87 -11.72 -10.53
CA VAL A 141 -3.43 -11.10 -9.27
C VAL A 141 -4.63 -10.80 -8.37
N LEU A 142 -5.69 -10.23 -8.92
CA LEU A 142 -6.92 -9.92 -8.19
C LEU A 142 -7.57 -11.18 -7.61
N ALA A 143 -7.68 -12.24 -8.40
CA ALA A 143 -8.28 -13.50 -7.95
C ALA A 143 -7.47 -14.13 -6.80
N ARG A 144 -6.13 -14.19 -6.93
CA ARG A 144 -5.23 -14.67 -5.87
C ARG A 144 -5.32 -13.83 -4.61
N LEU A 145 -5.35 -12.50 -4.75
CA LEU A 145 -5.48 -11.57 -3.62
C LEU A 145 -6.79 -11.80 -2.86
N GLN A 146 -7.91 -11.96 -3.57
CA GLN A 146 -9.21 -12.22 -2.95
C GLN A 146 -9.22 -13.52 -2.15
N GLU A 147 -8.62 -14.58 -2.68
CA GLU A 147 -8.50 -15.87 -1.99
C GLU A 147 -7.67 -15.73 -0.71
N LYS A 148 -6.45 -15.19 -0.83
CA LYS A 148 -5.53 -15.02 0.30
C LYS A 148 -6.07 -14.06 1.36
N SER A 149 -6.69 -12.97 0.96
CA SER A 149 -7.32 -12.01 1.89
C SER A 149 -8.47 -12.65 2.68
N ARG A 150 -9.28 -13.50 2.05
CA ARG A 150 -10.33 -14.28 2.75
C ARG A 150 -9.73 -15.26 3.75
N ALA A 151 -8.67 -15.98 3.37
CA ALA A 151 -7.99 -16.92 4.27
C ALA A 151 -7.40 -16.19 5.51
N LEU A 152 -6.78 -15.02 5.33
CA LEU A 152 -6.28 -14.19 6.43
C LEU A 152 -7.41 -13.70 7.33
N ALA A 153 -8.52 -13.26 6.77
CA ALA A 153 -9.69 -12.84 7.54
C ALA A 153 -10.27 -13.99 8.37
N GLN A 154 -10.25 -15.21 7.85
CA GLN A 154 -10.68 -16.40 8.59
C GLN A 154 -9.76 -16.73 9.76
N LYS A 155 -8.43 -16.69 9.55
CA LYS A 155 -7.43 -16.84 10.64
C LYS A 155 -7.61 -15.78 11.74
N ALA A 156 -7.89 -14.53 11.37
CA ALA A 156 -8.13 -13.46 12.34
C ALA A 156 -9.39 -13.71 13.20
N ARG A 157 -10.47 -14.22 12.60
CA ARG A 157 -11.69 -14.62 13.35
C ARG A 157 -11.45 -15.77 14.30
N GLU A 158 -10.59 -16.72 13.93
CA GLU A 158 -10.20 -17.84 14.82
C GLU A 158 -9.49 -17.32 16.07
N ASN A 159 -8.59 -16.35 15.93
CA ASN A 159 -7.94 -15.69 17.06
C ASN A 159 -8.95 -14.99 17.98
N GLU A 160 -9.97 -14.32 17.43
CA GLU A 160 -11.05 -13.70 18.20
C GLU A 160 -11.84 -14.78 19.00
N ARG A 161 -12.20 -15.89 18.36
CA ARG A 161 -12.88 -17.01 19.00
C ARG A 161 -12.09 -17.57 20.18
N LEU A 162 -10.79 -17.84 19.97
CA LEU A 162 -9.91 -18.34 21.02
C LEU A 162 -9.79 -17.36 22.20
N LEU A 163 -9.73 -16.05 21.92
CA LEU A 163 -9.70 -15.02 22.95
C LEU A 163 -10.97 -15.04 23.81
N LEU A 164 -12.15 -15.12 23.16
CA LEU A 164 -13.44 -15.19 23.86
C LEU A 164 -13.53 -16.45 24.74
N GLU A 165 -13.10 -17.61 24.27
CA GLU A 165 -13.03 -18.85 25.05
C GLU A 165 -12.13 -18.72 26.27
N LEU A 166 -10.96 -18.07 26.13
CA LEU A 166 -10.04 -17.82 27.25
C LEU A 166 -10.68 -16.92 28.31
N LEU A 167 -11.37 -15.84 27.88
CA LEU A 167 -12.04 -14.92 28.79
C LEU A 167 -13.19 -15.60 29.57
N GLU A 168 -13.92 -16.50 28.93
CA GLU A 168 -14.99 -17.28 29.60
C GLU A 168 -14.43 -18.27 30.66
N ARG A 169 -13.27 -18.88 30.38
CA ARG A 169 -12.57 -19.77 31.35
C ARG A 169 -12.04 -19.01 32.56
N THR A 170 -11.64 -17.75 32.40
CA THR A 170 -11.06 -16.94 33.48
C THR A 170 -12.12 -16.35 34.42
N LYS A 171 -13.40 -16.40 34.04
CA LYS A 171 -14.54 -15.94 34.87
C LYS A 171 -15.14 -17.02 35.78
N LYS A 172 -14.65 -18.26 35.69
CA LYS A 172 -14.99 -19.38 36.57
C LYS A 172 -13.89 -19.60 37.61
#